data_7a77f4c210a39297dca39dcd576bd653
#
_entry.id   7a77f4c210a39297dca39dcd576bd653
#
_cell.length_a   1.000
_cell.length_b   1.000
_cell.length_c   1.000
_cell.angle_alpha   90.00
_cell.angle_beta   90.00
_cell.angle_gamma   90.00
#
_symmetry.space_group_name_H-M   'P 1'
#
loop_
_entity.id
_entity.type
_entity.pdbx_description
1 polymer ?
#
loop_
_entity_poly.entity_id
_entity_poly.type
_entity_poly.pdbx_seq_one_letter_code
_entity_poly.pdbx_strand_id
1 'polypeptide(L)'
;MIIDTHTHLFPETFAQDRSRFFHDEPEFTLLYKHPKAQMATCDQLVDAMDRHGVDMACASGFPWRNPKHARANNDYIIACVNRFPDRIKGLACFDMEWQGAAKEAARCIDAGLSGVGELAFYLSGIDKRALDLMADVMAVLREKGNLPCMIHTNEPVGHAYPGKTPVTLEQIQDMAQTFPDNRIILAHWGGGIFFYHVMKKQLKQTLKNIWYDTAASPFLYDPAIYDMAVQAGVLDKVLLGTDFPLLPPDRYFQDLAASGLNAAQQQMVLGDNAATFYA
;
A
#
# COMPACT_ATOMS: atom_id res chain seq x y z
N MET A 1 11.60 13.92 -9.91
CA MET A 1 11.44 12.45 -9.90
C MET A 1 10.03 12.14 -9.44
N ILE A 2 9.34 11.21 -10.12
CA ILE A 2 7.99 10.75 -9.75
C ILE A 2 8.12 9.31 -9.27
N ILE A 3 7.60 9.01 -8.06
CA ILE A 3 7.67 7.69 -7.43
C ILE A 3 6.27 7.24 -7.04
N ASP A 4 5.80 6.17 -7.66
CA ASP A 4 4.53 5.53 -7.33
C ASP A 4 4.76 4.46 -6.24
N THR A 5 4.29 4.70 -5.04
CA THR A 5 4.57 3.83 -3.89
C THR A 5 3.60 2.67 -3.73
N HIS A 6 2.54 2.59 -4.56
CA HIS A 6 1.50 1.58 -4.42
C HIS A 6 1.04 1.05 -5.77
N THR A 7 1.55 -0.12 -6.14
CA THR A 7 1.15 -0.84 -7.37
C THR A 7 1.06 -2.35 -7.10
N HIS A 8 0.21 -3.04 -7.87
CA HIS A 8 0.00 -4.49 -7.74
C HIS A 8 0.43 -5.24 -8.97
N LEU A 9 1.26 -6.28 -8.79
CA LEU A 9 1.75 -7.12 -9.87
C LEU A 9 1.47 -8.60 -9.61
N PHE A 10 1.16 -9.29 -10.69
CA PHE A 10 0.88 -10.72 -10.68
C PHE A 10 1.69 -11.44 -11.76
N PRO A 11 2.11 -12.69 -11.51
CA PRO A 11 2.61 -13.54 -12.58
C PRO A 11 1.60 -13.63 -13.72
N GLU A 12 2.07 -13.61 -14.96
CA GLU A 12 1.20 -13.71 -16.14
C GLU A 12 0.27 -14.92 -16.07
N THR A 13 0.77 -16.05 -15.58
CA THR A 13 -0.02 -17.29 -15.38
C THR A 13 -1.16 -17.14 -14.39
N PHE A 14 -1.06 -16.16 -13.44
CA PHE A 14 -2.14 -15.86 -12.50
C PHE A 14 -3.22 -15.03 -13.19
N ALA A 15 -2.81 -14.04 -13.99
CA ALA A 15 -3.73 -13.19 -14.72
C ALA A 15 -4.50 -13.95 -15.82
N GLN A 16 -3.85 -14.88 -16.53
CA GLN A 16 -4.44 -15.69 -17.62
C GLN A 16 -5.53 -16.64 -17.13
N ASP A 17 -5.39 -17.23 -15.93
CA ASP A 17 -6.38 -18.16 -15.34
C ASP A 17 -6.62 -17.80 -13.86
N ARG A 18 -7.16 -16.60 -13.63
CA ARG A 18 -7.50 -16.16 -12.29
C ARG A 18 -8.65 -16.93 -11.64
N SER A 19 -9.47 -17.58 -12.45
CA SER A 19 -10.64 -18.32 -11.96
C SER A 19 -10.26 -19.53 -11.09
N ARG A 20 -9.08 -20.10 -11.29
CA ARG A 20 -8.56 -21.23 -10.49
C ARG A 20 -8.37 -20.89 -9.00
N PHE A 21 -8.26 -19.61 -8.65
CA PHE A 21 -8.10 -19.17 -7.26
C PHE A 21 -9.43 -18.92 -6.54
N PHE A 22 -10.55 -18.84 -7.24
CA PHE A 22 -11.83 -18.43 -6.65
C PHE A 22 -12.40 -19.43 -5.64
N HIS A 23 -11.94 -20.68 -5.65
CA HIS A 23 -12.39 -21.68 -4.70
C HIS A 23 -11.73 -21.51 -3.31
N ASP A 24 -10.44 -21.24 -3.27
CA ASP A 24 -9.62 -21.29 -2.05
C ASP A 24 -9.20 -19.92 -1.51
N GLU A 25 -9.43 -18.85 -2.27
CA GLU A 25 -9.00 -17.49 -1.99
C GLU A 25 -10.22 -16.53 -1.97
N PRO A 26 -10.99 -16.49 -0.88
CA PRO A 26 -12.23 -15.72 -0.83
C PRO A 26 -11.99 -14.21 -0.97
N GLU A 27 -10.91 -13.67 -0.40
CA GLU A 27 -10.56 -12.25 -0.53
C GLU A 27 -10.16 -11.90 -1.97
N PHE A 28 -9.40 -12.77 -2.62
CA PHE A 28 -9.08 -12.62 -4.04
C PHE A 28 -10.35 -12.70 -4.89
N THR A 29 -11.26 -13.61 -4.57
CA THR A 29 -12.54 -13.74 -5.25
C THR A 29 -13.37 -12.46 -5.11
N LEU A 30 -13.39 -11.85 -3.93
CA LEU A 30 -14.09 -10.59 -3.67
C LEU A 30 -13.64 -9.49 -4.63
N LEU A 31 -12.34 -9.34 -4.86
CA LEU A 31 -11.78 -8.26 -5.67
C LEU A 31 -11.72 -8.59 -7.15
N TYR A 32 -11.34 -9.83 -7.51
CA TYR A 32 -10.95 -10.19 -8.88
C TYR A 32 -11.95 -11.06 -9.64
N LYS A 33 -13.10 -11.45 -9.04
CA LYS A 33 -14.13 -12.21 -9.74
C LYS A 33 -14.80 -11.39 -10.86
N HIS A 34 -14.92 -10.07 -10.69
CA HIS A 34 -15.54 -9.24 -11.69
C HIS A 34 -14.69 -9.20 -12.98
N PRO A 35 -15.27 -9.38 -14.18
CA PRO A 35 -14.49 -9.46 -15.43
C PRO A 35 -13.64 -8.22 -15.74
N LYS A 36 -14.05 -7.05 -15.25
CA LYS A 36 -13.33 -5.77 -15.44
C LYS A 36 -12.18 -5.56 -14.43
N ALA A 37 -12.08 -6.39 -13.38
CA ALA A 37 -10.95 -6.29 -12.46
C ALA A 37 -9.65 -6.59 -13.22
N GLN A 38 -8.67 -5.72 -13.08
CA GLN A 38 -7.42 -5.80 -13.81
C GLN A 38 -6.34 -6.44 -12.94
N MET A 39 -5.47 -7.19 -13.60
CA MET A 39 -4.24 -7.74 -13.01
C MET A 39 -3.10 -7.38 -13.96
N ALA A 40 -2.04 -6.76 -13.46
CA ALA A 40 -0.92 -6.32 -14.28
C ALA A 40 0.31 -7.18 -14.07
N THR A 41 1.11 -7.30 -15.13
CA THR A 41 2.45 -7.86 -15.10
C THR A 41 3.51 -6.77 -14.93
N CYS A 42 4.75 -7.17 -14.66
CA CYS A 42 5.89 -6.27 -14.55
C CYS A 42 6.09 -5.43 -15.84
N ASP A 43 6.02 -6.05 -17.02
CA ASP A 43 6.19 -5.33 -18.28
C ASP A 43 5.08 -4.29 -18.49
N GLN A 44 3.84 -4.61 -18.13
CA GLN A 44 2.72 -3.67 -18.21
C GLN A 44 2.89 -2.48 -17.24
N LEU A 45 3.47 -2.71 -16.05
CA LEU A 45 3.80 -1.61 -15.14
C LEU A 45 4.88 -0.71 -15.73
N VAL A 46 5.98 -1.29 -16.22
CA VAL A 46 7.09 -0.51 -16.83
C VAL A 46 6.60 0.28 -18.04
N ASP A 47 5.79 -0.32 -18.91
CA ASP A 47 5.17 0.38 -20.03
C ASP A 47 4.25 1.55 -19.58
N ALA A 48 3.54 1.38 -18.47
CA ALA A 48 2.72 2.46 -17.92
C ALA A 48 3.60 3.55 -17.29
N MET A 49 4.64 3.18 -16.57
CA MET A 49 5.62 4.14 -16.01
C MET A 49 6.25 4.99 -17.13
N ASP A 50 6.69 4.37 -18.23
CA ASP A 50 7.31 5.07 -19.35
C ASP A 50 6.32 6.02 -20.04
N ARG A 51 5.08 5.60 -20.24
CA ARG A 51 4.02 6.43 -20.84
C ARG A 51 3.64 7.65 -19.99
N HIS A 52 3.69 7.52 -18.67
CA HIS A 52 3.24 8.57 -17.75
C HIS A 52 4.39 9.31 -17.05
N GLY A 53 5.66 8.99 -17.40
CA GLY A 53 6.82 9.66 -16.82
C GLY A 53 7.07 9.33 -15.34
N VAL A 54 6.67 8.11 -14.89
CA VAL A 54 6.96 7.62 -13.54
C VAL A 54 8.36 7.04 -13.53
N ASP A 55 9.23 7.57 -12.68
CA ASP A 55 10.63 7.16 -12.61
C ASP A 55 10.82 5.84 -11.86
N MET A 56 10.08 5.65 -10.76
CA MET A 56 10.16 4.45 -9.90
C MET A 56 8.77 4.04 -9.42
N ALA A 57 8.54 2.74 -9.28
CA ALA A 57 7.35 2.20 -8.65
C ALA A 57 7.70 1.22 -7.51
N CYS A 58 6.85 1.17 -6.49
CA CYS A 58 6.89 0.13 -5.47
C CYS A 58 5.76 -0.86 -5.71
N ALA A 59 6.11 -2.11 -5.96
CA ALA A 59 5.16 -3.15 -6.35
C ALA A 59 4.96 -4.19 -5.25
N SER A 60 3.72 -4.60 -5.06
CA SER A 60 3.33 -5.70 -4.18
C SER A 60 2.51 -6.75 -4.94
N GLY A 61 2.37 -7.93 -4.34
CA GLY A 61 1.42 -8.94 -4.79
C GLY A 61 0.04 -8.74 -4.18
N PHE A 62 -0.57 -9.86 -3.77
CA PHE A 62 -1.84 -9.94 -3.08
C PHE A 62 -1.65 -10.70 -1.75
N PRO A 63 -2.44 -10.44 -0.71
CA PRO A 63 -2.36 -11.19 0.55
C PRO A 63 -3.03 -12.57 0.45
N TRP A 64 -2.39 -13.47 -0.32
CA TRP A 64 -2.85 -14.83 -0.55
C TRP A 64 -2.91 -15.65 0.74
N ARG A 65 -4.03 -16.33 0.98
CA ARG A 65 -4.17 -17.31 2.07
C ARG A 65 -3.29 -18.53 1.89
N ASN A 66 -3.22 -19.01 0.66
CA ASN A 66 -2.42 -20.18 0.35
C ASN A 66 -0.92 -19.78 0.29
N PRO A 67 -0.07 -20.37 1.17
CA PRO A 67 1.34 -20.04 1.20
C PRO A 67 2.09 -20.29 -0.12
N LYS A 68 1.62 -21.20 -0.95
CA LYS A 68 2.22 -21.46 -2.28
C LYS A 68 1.93 -20.31 -3.24
N HIS A 69 0.73 -19.75 -3.20
CA HIS A 69 0.38 -18.59 -4.03
C HIS A 69 1.13 -17.34 -3.55
N ALA A 70 1.18 -17.12 -2.23
CA ALA A 70 1.95 -16.03 -1.64
C ALA A 70 3.42 -16.08 -2.08
N ARG A 71 4.08 -17.23 -1.92
CA ARG A 71 5.48 -17.41 -2.36
C ARG A 71 5.66 -17.19 -3.85
N ALA A 72 4.81 -17.78 -4.67
CA ALA A 72 4.91 -17.64 -6.12
C ALA A 72 4.77 -16.17 -6.55
N ASN A 73 3.88 -15.41 -5.92
CA ASN A 73 3.73 -13.98 -6.19
C ASN A 73 4.92 -13.17 -5.65
N ASN A 74 5.39 -13.45 -4.44
CA ASN A 74 6.58 -12.78 -3.88
C ASN A 74 7.84 -13.08 -4.71
N ASP A 75 8.04 -14.31 -5.15
CA ASP A 75 9.16 -14.68 -6.04
C ASP A 75 9.08 -13.93 -7.38
N TYR A 76 7.87 -13.69 -7.89
CA TYR A 76 7.67 -12.87 -9.07
C TYR A 76 8.04 -11.40 -8.81
N ILE A 77 7.64 -10.81 -7.67
CA ILE A 77 8.04 -9.45 -7.29
C ILE A 77 9.56 -9.34 -7.17
N ILE A 78 10.22 -10.31 -6.53
CA ILE A 78 11.69 -10.37 -6.44
C ILE A 78 12.32 -10.39 -7.84
N ALA A 79 11.78 -11.19 -8.76
CA ALA A 79 12.26 -11.24 -10.14
C ALA A 79 12.08 -9.90 -10.86
N CYS A 80 10.97 -9.19 -10.63
CA CYS A 80 10.73 -7.85 -11.20
C CYS A 80 11.76 -6.83 -10.68
N VAL A 81 12.02 -6.82 -9.37
CA VAL A 81 13.04 -5.94 -8.75
C VAL A 81 14.43 -6.23 -9.34
N ASN A 82 14.81 -7.50 -9.45
CA ASN A 82 16.10 -7.88 -10.02
C ASN A 82 16.24 -7.51 -11.50
N ARG A 83 15.15 -7.53 -12.25
CA ARG A 83 15.12 -7.16 -13.67
C ARG A 83 15.20 -5.64 -13.87
N PHE A 84 14.61 -4.86 -12.97
CA PHE A 84 14.52 -3.40 -13.06
C PHE A 84 14.93 -2.73 -11.74
N PRO A 85 16.20 -2.91 -11.27
CA PRO A 85 16.59 -2.51 -9.91
C PRO A 85 16.54 -1.00 -9.66
N ASP A 86 16.67 -0.18 -10.72
CA ASP A 86 16.60 1.26 -10.63
C ASP A 86 15.17 1.81 -10.83
N ARG A 87 14.23 0.95 -11.19
CA ARG A 87 12.85 1.33 -11.54
C ARG A 87 11.81 0.73 -10.60
N ILE A 88 12.06 -0.45 -10.02
CA ILE A 88 11.10 -1.17 -9.20
C ILE A 88 11.68 -1.48 -7.83
N LYS A 89 11.00 -1.04 -6.80
CA LYS A 89 11.09 -1.56 -5.43
C LYS A 89 9.97 -2.59 -5.23
N GLY A 90 10.13 -3.49 -4.27
CA GLY A 90 9.11 -4.50 -4.01
C GLY A 90 8.78 -4.63 -2.53
N LEU A 91 7.52 -4.99 -2.24
CA LEU A 91 7.05 -5.37 -0.92
C LEU A 91 6.59 -6.84 -0.94
N ALA A 92 6.91 -7.58 0.12
CA ALA A 92 6.40 -8.93 0.31
C ALA A 92 4.95 -8.88 0.77
N CYS A 93 4.08 -9.68 0.15
CA CYS A 93 2.66 -9.71 0.49
C CYS A 93 2.20 -11.14 0.79
N PHE A 94 1.38 -11.31 1.82
CA PHE A 94 0.83 -12.59 2.27
C PHE A 94 -0.30 -12.36 3.27
N ASP A 95 -1.14 -13.36 3.46
CA ASP A 95 -2.14 -13.35 4.52
C ASP A 95 -1.47 -13.48 5.90
N MET A 96 -1.91 -12.67 6.86
CA MET A 96 -1.33 -12.65 8.20
C MET A 96 -1.70 -13.86 9.06
N GLU A 97 -2.71 -14.64 8.68
CA GLU A 97 -3.02 -15.91 9.35
C GLU A 97 -2.04 -17.03 8.99
N TRP A 98 -1.19 -16.82 8.00
CA TRP A 98 -0.14 -17.77 7.69
C TRP A 98 0.96 -17.77 8.77
N GLN A 99 1.10 -18.89 9.51
CA GLN A 99 2.12 -19.06 10.55
C GLN A 99 3.58 -18.87 10.06
N GLY A 100 3.80 -18.95 8.75
CA GLY A 100 5.08 -18.70 8.10
C GLY A 100 5.33 -17.25 7.70
N ALA A 101 4.40 -16.32 7.95
CA ALA A 101 4.44 -14.93 7.47
C ALA A 101 5.75 -14.21 7.83
N ALA A 102 6.19 -14.26 9.08
CA ALA A 102 7.44 -13.61 9.51
C ALA A 102 8.69 -14.21 8.84
N LYS A 103 8.72 -15.53 8.64
CA LYS A 103 9.83 -16.19 7.91
C LYS A 103 9.84 -15.82 6.44
N GLU A 104 8.67 -15.70 5.85
CA GLU A 104 8.52 -15.28 4.45
C GLU A 104 8.92 -13.81 4.29
N ALA A 105 8.51 -12.92 5.21
CA ALA A 105 8.96 -11.53 5.23
C ALA A 105 10.48 -11.44 5.25
N ALA A 106 11.14 -12.13 6.20
CA ALA A 106 12.60 -12.16 6.29
C ALA A 106 13.24 -12.66 4.98
N ARG A 107 12.75 -13.77 4.42
CA ARG A 107 13.24 -14.35 3.15
C ARG A 107 13.17 -13.34 2.00
N CYS A 108 12.03 -12.68 1.85
CA CYS A 108 11.81 -11.72 0.78
C CYS A 108 12.70 -10.48 0.93
N ILE A 109 12.87 -9.97 2.16
CA ILE A 109 13.76 -8.85 2.45
C ILE A 109 15.22 -9.24 2.17
N ASP A 110 15.65 -10.44 2.59
CA ASP A 110 17.00 -10.93 2.29
C ASP A 110 17.23 -11.15 0.78
N ALA A 111 16.16 -11.31 0.00
CA ALA A 111 16.19 -11.37 -1.45
C ALA A 111 16.07 -10.00 -2.14
N GLY A 112 16.07 -8.90 -1.39
CA GLY A 112 16.13 -7.52 -1.90
C GLY A 112 14.81 -6.75 -1.89
N LEU A 113 13.74 -7.28 -1.29
CA LEU A 113 12.51 -6.50 -1.13
C LEU A 113 12.67 -5.43 -0.04
N SER A 114 11.96 -4.31 -0.20
CA SER A 114 12.09 -3.09 0.59
C SER A 114 11.12 -2.99 1.77
N GLY A 115 10.36 -4.05 2.06
CA GLY A 115 9.37 -4.07 3.14
C GLY A 115 8.29 -5.12 2.92
N VAL A 116 7.15 -4.92 3.59
CA VAL A 116 5.99 -5.81 3.54
C VAL A 116 4.73 -4.99 3.21
N GLY A 117 3.83 -5.54 2.41
CA GLY A 117 2.54 -4.94 2.04
C GLY A 117 2.16 -5.20 0.58
N GLU A 118 0.99 -4.81 0.14
CA GLU A 118 -0.09 -4.27 0.94
C GLU A 118 -0.73 -5.40 1.76
N LEU A 119 -0.64 -5.35 3.09
CA LEU A 119 -1.36 -6.31 3.94
C LEU A 119 -2.80 -5.84 4.12
N ALA A 120 -3.76 -6.76 4.05
CA ALA A 120 -5.17 -6.43 4.17
C ALA A 120 -5.92 -7.42 5.07
N PHE A 121 -6.88 -6.90 5.81
CA PHE A 121 -7.78 -7.65 6.68
C PHE A 121 -9.22 -7.47 6.19
N TYR A 122 -9.51 -8.01 5.00
CA TYR A 122 -10.78 -7.76 4.28
C TYR A 122 -12.02 -8.18 5.05
N LEU A 123 -11.94 -9.21 5.89
CA LEU A 123 -13.10 -9.80 6.56
C LEU A 123 -13.19 -9.42 8.05
N SER A 124 -12.07 -9.14 8.71
CA SER A 124 -12.01 -8.94 10.17
C SER A 124 -11.76 -7.49 10.61
N GLY A 125 -11.20 -6.66 9.73
CA GLY A 125 -10.59 -5.39 10.17
C GLY A 125 -9.31 -5.63 10.98
N ILE A 126 -8.71 -4.56 11.50
CA ILE A 126 -7.47 -4.60 12.29
C ILE A 126 -7.83 -4.71 13.77
N ASP A 127 -8.41 -5.83 14.16
CA ASP A 127 -8.77 -6.13 15.55
C ASP A 127 -7.53 -6.59 16.36
N LYS A 128 -7.77 -6.91 17.65
CA LYS A 128 -6.70 -7.39 18.54
C LYS A 128 -5.99 -8.64 17.98
N ARG A 129 -6.72 -9.56 17.36
CA ARG A 129 -6.13 -10.77 16.75
C ARG A 129 -5.21 -10.39 15.59
N ALA A 130 -5.65 -9.45 14.75
CA ALA A 130 -4.82 -8.95 13.67
C ALA A 130 -3.51 -8.34 14.20
N LEU A 131 -3.57 -7.54 15.27
CA LEU A 131 -2.39 -6.97 15.92
C LEU A 131 -1.45 -8.05 16.47
N ASP A 132 -1.99 -9.07 17.13
CA ASP A 132 -1.20 -10.19 17.66
C ASP A 132 -0.49 -10.95 16.50
N LEU A 133 -1.17 -11.18 15.37
CA LEU A 133 -0.59 -11.81 14.17
C LEU A 133 0.49 -10.96 13.51
N MET A 134 0.35 -9.64 13.50
CA MET A 134 1.32 -8.71 12.93
C MET A 134 2.63 -8.63 13.74
N ALA A 135 2.63 -8.96 15.02
CA ALA A 135 3.73 -8.70 15.94
C ALA A 135 5.09 -9.25 15.47
N ASP A 136 5.13 -10.50 15.00
CA ASP A 136 6.37 -11.14 14.53
C ASP A 136 6.87 -10.52 13.21
N VAL A 137 5.98 -10.18 12.29
CA VAL A 137 6.35 -9.48 11.04
C VAL A 137 6.88 -8.08 11.34
N MET A 138 6.23 -7.34 12.24
CA MET A 138 6.68 -6.02 12.67
C MET A 138 8.04 -6.07 13.37
N ALA A 139 8.33 -7.13 14.12
CA ALA A 139 9.66 -7.36 14.72
C ALA A 139 10.71 -7.57 13.62
N VAL A 140 10.46 -8.45 12.65
CA VAL A 140 11.34 -8.68 11.50
C VAL A 140 11.66 -7.37 10.77
N LEU A 141 10.65 -6.53 10.48
CA LEU A 141 10.84 -5.26 9.80
C LEU A 141 11.78 -4.32 10.57
N ARG A 142 11.63 -4.23 11.91
CA ARG A 142 12.55 -3.44 12.75
C ARG A 142 13.98 -3.98 12.72
N GLU A 143 14.16 -5.28 12.86
CA GLU A 143 15.46 -5.95 12.86
C GLU A 143 16.19 -5.80 11.51
N LYS A 144 15.45 -5.76 10.42
CA LYS A 144 15.98 -5.59 9.05
C LYS A 144 16.19 -4.12 8.63
N GLY A 145 16.27 -3.19 9.56
CA GLY A 145 16.56 -1.78 9.29
C GLY A 145 15.32 -0.89 9.34
N ASN A 146 14.31 -1.31 10.09
CA ASN A 146 13.03 -0.61 10.23
C ASN A 146 12.35 -0.34 8.88
N LEU A 147 12.24 -1.40 8.08
CA LEU A 147 11.59 -1.35 6.77
C LEU A 147 10.08 -1.12 6.90
N PRO A 148 9.42 -0.55 5.88
CA PRO A 148 8.00 -0.21 5.95
C PRO A 148 7.08 -1.42 5.93
N CYS A 149 5.92 -1.25 6.59
CA CYS A 149 4.75 -2.08 6.44
C CYS A 149 3.62 -1.25 5.82
N MET A 150 3.15 -1.62 4.63
CA MET A 150 1.98 -1.01 4.01
C MET A 150 0.73 -1.80 4.40
N ILE A 151 -0.30 -1.10 4.84
CA ILE A 151 -1.56 -1.68 5.32
C ILE A 151 -2.72 -1.09 4.55
N HIS A 152 -3.58 -1.95 4.01
CA HIS A 152 -4.84 -1.56 3.42
C HIS A 152 -5.76 -0.92 4.45
N THR A 153 -6.26 0.25 4.13
CA THR A 153 -7.30 0.95 4.90
C THR A 153 -8.37 1.50 3.97
N ASN A 154 -9.45 2.00 4.49
CA ASN A 154 -10.49 2.68 3.71
C ASN A 154 -11.28 3.63 4.60
N GLU A 155 -12.02 4.52 3.98
CA GLU A 155 -12.94 5.41 4.68
C GLU A 155 -14.04 4.61 5.42
N PRO A 156 -14.39 5.00 6.67
CA PRO A 156 -15.37 4.26 7.48
C PRO A 156 -16.83 4.54 7.10
N VAL A 157 -17.05 5.46 6.16
CA VAL A 157 -18.37 5.93 5.71
C VAL A 157 -18.51 5.77 4.19
N GLY A 158 -19.66 6.14 3.63
CA GLY A 158 -19.91 6.05 2.19
C GLY A 158 -20.47 4.68 1.76
N HIS A 159 -20.49 4.44 0.44
CA HIS A 159 -21.07 3.22 -0.13
C HIS A 159 -20.12 2.01 0.03
N ALA A 160 -20.69 0.82 -0.07
CA ALA A 160 -19.92 -0.42 -0.12
C ALA A 160 -19.37 -0.66 -1.54
N TYR A 161 -18.13 -1.14 -1.62
CA TYR A 161 -17.47 -1.56 -2.85
C TYR A 161 -16.56 -2.76 -2.58
N PRO A 162 -16.19 -3.55 -3.59
CA PRO A 162 -15.18 -4.60 -3.42
C PRO A 162 -13.89 -4.00 -2.89
N GLY A 163 -13.33 -4.59 -1.84
CA GLY A 163 -12.12 -4.05 -1.19
C GLY A 163 -12.39 -3.18 0.04
N LYS A 164 -13.60 -2.66 0.24
CA LYS A 164 -13.95 -1.97 1.47
C LYS A 164 -13.99 -2.94 2.65
N THR A 165 -13.11 -2.71 3.62
CA THR A 165 -12.93 -3.56 4.81
C THR A 165 -13.71 -2.99 6.00
N PRO A 166 -13.96 -3.78 7.06
CA PRO A 166 -14.58 -3.29 8.30
C PRO A 166 -13.59 -2.53 9.21
N VAL A 167 -12.46 -2.06 8.69
CA VAL A 167 -11.46 -1.30 9.46
C VAL A 167 -12.05 0.02 9.94
N THR A 168 -11.82 0.32 11.24
CA THR A 168 -12.23 1.57 11.88
C THR A 168 -11.03 2.47 12.17
N LEU A 169 -11.27 3.78 12.33
CA LEU A 169 -10.21 4.71 12.73
C LEU A 169 -9.64 4.40 14.11
N GLU A 170 -10.45 3.85 15.02
CA GLU A 170 -10.01 3.39 16.33
C GLU A 170 -9.03 2.22 16.19
N GLN A 171 -9.34 1.23 15.37
CA GLN A 171 -8.42 0.11 15.08
C GLN A 171 -7.08 0.57 14.48
N ILE A 172 -7.11 1.58 13.61
CA ILE A 172 -5.89 2.18 13.04
C ILE A 172 -5.08 2.88 14.16
N GLN A 173 -5.74 3.60 15.06
CA GLN A 173 -5.09 4.21 16.21
C GLN A 173 -4.44 3.15 17.12
N ASP A 174 -5.16 2.07 17.44
CA ASP A 174 -4.68 0.97 18.28
C ASP A 174 -3.46 0.29 17.65
N MET A 175 -3.46 0.10 16.32
CA MET A 175 -2.31 -0.42 15.59
C MET A 175 -1.10 0.52 15.70
N ALA A 176 -1.30 1.82 15.51
CA ALA A 176 -0.22 2.80 15.62
C ALA A 176 0.35 2.89 17.06
N GLN A 177 -0.49 2.66 18.09
CA GLN A 177 -0.05 2.57 19.48
C GLN A 177 0.68 1.27 19.81
N THR A 178 0.27 0.16 19.17
CA THR A 178 0.87 -1.17 19.37
C THR A 178 2.26 -1.23 18.73
N PHE A 179 2.45 -0.55 17.60
CA PHE A 179 3.71 -0.58 16.82
C PHE A 179 4.34 0.81 16.67
N PRO A 180 4.66 1.53 17.78
CA PRO A 180 5.03 2.94 17.76
C PRO A 180 6.39 3.20 17.10
N ASP A 181 7.22 2.17 16.93
CA ASP A 181 8.57 2.27 16.37
C ASP A 181 8.65 1.73 14.94
N ASN A 182 7.57 1.15 14.41
CA ASN A 182 7.51 0.70 13.04
C ASN A 182 7.14 1.83 12.08
N ARG A 183 7.70 1.80 10.88
CA ARG A 183 7.30 2.67 9.78
C ARG A 183 6.11 2.05 9.08
N ILE A 184 4.95 2.71 9.11
CA ILE A 184 3.71 2.18 8.56
C ILE A 184 3.19 3.13 7.49
N ILE A 185 2.87 2.60 6.30
CA ILE A 185 2.12 3.30 5.26
C ILE A 185 0.68 2.83 5.35
N LEU A 186 -0.24 3.76 5.53
CA LEU A 186 -1.67 3.50 5.45
C LEU A 186 -2.14 3.82 4.04
N ALA A 187 -2.57 2.80 3.31
CA ALA A 187 -3.14 2.96 1.98
C ALA A 187 -4.42 3.79 2.01
N HIS A 188 -4.76 4.43 0.88
CA HIS A 188 -6.02 5.15 0.69
C HIS A 188 -6.24 6.26 1.74
N TRP A 189 -5.23 7.10 1.95
CA TRP A 189 -5.28 8.22 2.91
C TRP A 189 -5.48 7.78 4.37
N GLY A 190 -5.18 6.53 4.70
CA GLY A 190 -5.40 6.00 6.04
C GLY A 190 -6.87 6.01 6.47
N GLY A 191 -7.80 5.88 5.50
CA GLY A 191 -9.23 5.98 5.80
C GLY A 191 -9.66 7.34 6.37
N GLY A 192 -8.82 8.37 6.23
CA GLY A 192 -9.07 9.71 6.77
C GLY A 192 -8.55 9.94 8.18
N ILE A 193 -7.83 9.00 8.81
CA ILE A 193 -7.28 9.22 10.15
C ILE A 193 -6.32 10.43 10.20
N PHE A 194 -5.73 10.81 9.08
CA PHE A 194 -4.83 11.96 9.01
C PHE A 194 -5.51 13.29 9.36
N PHE A 195 -6.83 13.44 9.16
CA PHE A 195 -7.58 14.62 9.59
C PHE A 195 -7.44 14.89 11.09
N TYR A 196 -7.21 13.86 11.88
CA TYR A 196 -7.09 13.97 13.33
C TYR A 196 -5.71 14.43 13.80
N HIS A 197 -4.76 14.69 12.89
CA HIS A 197 -3.51 15.39 13.26
C HIS A 197 -3.74 16.81 13.80
N VAL A 198 -4.90 17.41 13.51
CA VAL A 198 -5.30 18.70 14.12
C VAL A 198 -5.80 18.56 15.57
N MET A 199 -6.03 17.34 16.04
CA MET A 199 -6.36 17.09 17.45
C MET A 199 -5.15 17.34 18.36
N LYS A 200 -5.44 17.53 19.66
CA LYS A 200 -4.40 17.79 20.66
C LYS A 200 -3.36 16.67 20.74
N LYS A 201 -2.24 17.00 21.31
CA LYS A 201 -0.93 16.33 21.35
C LYS A 201 -0.89 14.79 21.26
N GLN A 202 -1.82 14.06 21.87
CA GLN A 202 -1.73 12.61 22.02
C GLN A 202 -1.79 11.87 20.68
N LEU A 203 -2.78 12.16 19.84
CA LEU A 203 -2.95 11.43 18.57
C LEU A 203 -1.85 11.77 17.58
N LYS A 204 -1.43 13.03 17.51
CA LYS A 204 -0.28 13.45 16.69
C LYS A 204 1.00 12.66 17.04
N GLN A 205 1.23 12.40 18.33
CA GLN A 205 2.37 11.60 18.78
C GLN A 205 2.19 10.11 18.43
N THR A 206 0.99 9.58 18.53
CA THR A 206 0.65 8.20 18.15
C THR A 206 0.90 7.97 16.66
N LEU A 207 0.54 8.94 15.81
CA LEU A 207 0.68 8.83 14.35
C LEU A 207 2.05 9.30 13.81
N LYS A 208 3.05 9.51 14.67
CA LYS A 208 4.37 10.05 14.27
C LYS A 208 5.09 9.17 13.24
N ASN A 209 4.89 7.83 13.29
CA ASN A 209 5.51 6.84 12.42
C ASN A 209 4.56 6.35 11.31
N ILE A 210 3.52 7.12 11.00
CA ILE A 210 2.53 6.81 9.98
C ILE A 210 2.75 7.71 8.76
N TRP A 211 2.70 7.12 7.58
CA TRP A 211 2.62 7.76 6.26
C TRP A 211 1.31 7.37 5.59
N TYR A 212 0.93 8.11 4.58
CA TYR A 212 -0.34 7.93 3.87
C TYR A 212 -0.05 7.87 2.38
N ASP A 213 -0.66 6.95 1.65
CA ASP A 213 -0.61 7.02 0.20
C ASP A 213 -1.92 7.55 -0.39
N THR A 214 -1.85 7.92 -1.66
CA THR A 214 -2.99 8.49 -2.40
C THR A 214 -3.78 7.44 -3.17
N ALA A 215 -3.50 6.15 -2.99
CA ALA A 215 -4.12 5.08 -3.75
C ALA A 215 -5.65 5.21 -3.80
N ALA A 216 -6.22 4.98 -4.96
CA ALA A 216 -7.64 5.15 -5.28
C ALA A 216 -8.24 6.55 -5.02
N SER A 217 -7.42 7.58 -4.71
CA SER A 217 -7.89 8.94 -4.39
C SER A 217 -8.92 9.49 -5.38
N PRO A 218 -8.72 9.36 -6.73
CA PRO A 218 -9.69 9.89 -7.70
C PRO A 218 -11.09 9.24 -7.64
N PHE A 219 -11.25 8.12 -6.92
CA PHE A 219 -12.55 7.51 -6.66
C PHE A 219 -13.13 7.86 -5.30
N LEU A 220 -12.27 8.24 -4.34
CA LEU A 220 -12.63 8.33 -2.92
C LEU A 220 -12.81 9.78 -2.46
N TYR A 221 -12.02 10.70 -3.00
CA TYR A 221 -11.92 12.04 -2.47
C TYR A 221 -11.89 13.12 -3.57
N ASP A 222 -12.39 14.29 -3.23
CA ASP A 222 -12.17 15.51 -4.00
C ASP A 222 -10.69 15.95 -3.92
N PRO A 223 -10.12 16.58 -4.98
CA PRO A 223 -8.75 17.10 -4.94
C PRO A 223 -8.41 18.02 -3.76
N ALA A 224 -9.40 18.62 -3.10
CA ALA A 224 -9.21 19.38 -1.87
C ALA A 224 -8.59 18.57 -0.71
N ILE A 225 -8.55 17.23 -0.81
CA ILE A 225 -7.90 16.39 0.21
C ILE A 225 -6.41 16.71 0.36
N TYR A 226 -5.73 17.12 -0.70
CA TYR A 226 -4.33 17.54 -0.65
C TYR A 226 -4.15 18.83 0.16
N ASP A 227 -5.07 19.80 0.01
CA ASP A 227 -5.09 21.02 0.82
C ASP A 227 -5.34 20.70 2.30
N MET A 228 -6.21 19.73 2.57
CA MET A 228 -6.46 19.25 3.93
C MET A 228 -5.20 18.64 4.56
N ALA A 229 -4.37 17.93 3.78
CA ALA A 229 -3.10 17.40 4.28
C ALA A 229 -2.11 18.54 4.65
N VAL A 230 -2.09 19.64 3.91
CA VAL A 230 -1.34 20.85 4.28
C VAL A 230 -1.85 21.42 5.60
N GLN A 231 -3.17 21.61 5.73
CA GLN A 231 -3.78 22.17 6.94
C GLN A 231 -3.58 21.26 8.16
N ALA A 232 -3.59 19.94 7.96
CA ALA A 232 -3.30 18.97 9.01
C ALA A 232 -1.80 18.90 9.38
N GLY A 233 -0.92 19.51 8.57
CA GLY A 233 0.53 19.53 8.79
C GLY A 233 1.17 18.16 8.56
N VAL A 234 0.69 17.41 7.55
CA VAL A 234 1.15 16.04 7.22
C VAL A 234 1.52 15.86 5.75
N LEU A 235 1.61 16.93 4.96
CA LEU A 235 1.91 16.83 3.54
C LEU A 235 3.24 16.13 3.27
N ASP A 236 4.23 16.28 4.15
CA ASP A 236 5.53 15.60 4.13
C ASP A 236 5.45 14.08 4.35
N LYS A 237 4.28 13.58 4.73
CA LYS A 237 3.97 12.16 4.93
C LYS A 237 3.04 11.57 3.87
N VAL A 238 2.63 12.36 2.90
CA VAL A 238 1.78 11.90 1.80
C VAL A 238 2.66 11.41 0.65
N LEU A 239 2.44 10.16 0.25
CA LEU A 239 3.17 9.48 -0.81
C LEU A 239 2.24 9.29 -2.02
N LEU A 240 2.72 9.54 -3.23
CA LEU A 240 1.97 9.13 -4.42
C LEU A 240 1.84 7.62 -4.45
N GLY A 241 0.62 7.12 -4.50
CA GLY A 241 0.28 5.73 -4.77
C GLY A 241 -0.88 5.70 -5.75
N THR A 242 -0.83 4.86 -6.78
CA THR A 242 -1.88 4.81 -7.79
C THR A 242 -2.81 3.63 -7.67
N ASP A 243 -2.45 2.63 -6.87
CA ASP A 243 -3.16 1.35 -6.86
C ASP A 243 -3.21 0.69 -8.25
N PHE A 244 -2.17 0.97 -9.06
CA PHE A 244 -2.07 0.39 -10.42
C PHE A 244 -2.19 -1.13 -10.35
N PRO A 245 -3.02 -1.77 -11.20
CA PRO A 245 -3.64 -1.26 -12.41
C PRO A 245 -5.06 -0.69 -12.23
N LEU A 246 -5.51 -0.37 -11.02
CA LEU A 246 -6.85 0.14 -10.78
C LEU A 246 -7.09 1.46 -11.53
N LEU A 247 -6.14 2.39 -11.43
CA LEU A 247 -6.14 3.67 -12.13
C LEU A 247 -4.77 3.99 -12.72
N PRO A 248 -4.73 4.66 -13.89
CA PRO A 248 -3.48 5.14 -14.46
C PRO A 248 -2.97 6.40 -13.74
N PRO A 249 -1.63 6.64 -13.69
CA PRO A 249 -1.02 7.75 -12.96
C PRO A 249 -1.53 9.15 -13.36
N ASP A 250 -1.91 9.37 -14.62
CA ASP A 250 -2.38 10.67 -15.11
C ASP A 250 -3.64 11.17 -14.39
N ARG A 251 -4.48 10.29 -13.85
CA ARG A 251 -5.63 10.68 -13.04
C ARG A 251 -5.21 11.38 -11.76
N TYR A 252 -4.14 10.93 -11.13
CA TYR A 252 -3.58 11.55 -9.92
C TYR A 252 -2.87 12.87 -10.21
N PHE A 253 -2.20 12.97 -11.37
CA PHE A 253 -1.58 14.23 -11.80
C PHE A 253 -2.63 15.31 -12.08
N GLN A 254 -3.79 14.92 -12.64
CA GLN A 254 -4.93 15.84 -12.83
C GLN A 254 -5.48 16.33 -11.49
N ASP A 255 -5.66 15.45 -10.50
CA ASP A 255 -6.15 15.82 -9.17
C ASP A 255 -5.14 16.72 -8.45
N LEU A 256 -3.84 16.42 -8.51
CA LEU A 256 -2.79 17.29 -7.95
C LEU A 256 -2.77 18.67 -8.63
N ALA A 257 -2.94 18.74 -9.93
CA ALA A 257 -3.01 20.00 -10.66
C ALA A 257 -4.29 20.81 -10.33
N ALA A 258 -5.39 20.14 -9.97
CA ALA A 258 -6.64 20.74 -9.56
C ALA A 258 -6.67 21.15 -8.08
N SER A 259 -5.72 20.69 -7.26
CA SER A 259 -5.58 21.04 -5.85
C SER A 259 -5.02 22.46 -5.67
N GLY A 260 -5.12 22.99 -4.45
CA GLY A 260 -4.51 24.28 -4.09
C GLY A 260 -3.00 24.22 -3.84
N LEU A 261 -2.34 23.07 -4.07
CA LEU A 261 -0.90 22.90 -3.84
C LEU A 261 -0.08 23.71 -4.85
N ASN A 262 0.96 24.40 -4.35
CA ASN A 262 1.98 24.99 -5.23
C ASN A 262 2.90 23.91 -5.81
N ALA A 263 3.73 24.26 -6.82
CA ALA A 263 4.59 23.32 -7.53
C ALA A 263 5.55 22.55 -6.61
N ALA A 264 6.10 23.18 -5.57
CA ALA A 264 6.98 22.50 -4.62
C ALA A 264 6.21 21.47 -3.78
N GLN A 265 5.02 21.79 -3.33
CA GLN A 265 4.15 20.89 -2.58
C GLN A 265 3.68 19.70 -3.45
N GLN A 266 3.33 19.95 -4.71
CA GLN A 266 3.02 18.87 -5.67
C GLN A 266 4.22 17.95 -5.85
N GLN A 267 5.43 18.49 -5.99
CA GLN A 267 6.65 17.71 -6.13
C GLN A 267 6.95 16.87 -4.88
N MET A 268 6.66 17.38 -3.67
CA MET A 268 6.76 16.57 -2.44
C MET A 268 5.91 15.31 -2.54
N VAL A 269 4.64 15.42 -2.93
CA VAL A 269 3.72 14.28 -3.05
C VAL A 269 4.14 13.36 -4.20
N LEU A 270 4.52 13.91 -5.34
CA LEU A 270 4.91 13.15 -6.53
C LEU A 270 6.13 12.26 -6.31
N GLY A 271 7.09 12.67 -5.44
CA GLY A 271 8.29 11.87 -5.30
C GLY A 271 9.23 12.22 -4.16
N ASP A 272 9.37 13.49 -3.74
CA ASP A 272 10.40 13.87 -2.77
C ASP A 272 10.16 13.21 -1.40
N ASN A 273 8.89 13.10 -0.98
CA ASN A 273 8.52 12.40 0.25
C ASN A 273 8.88 10.90 0.15
N ALA A 274 8.57 10.26 -0.98
CA ALA A 274 8.88 8.84 -1.19
C ALA A 274 10.40 8.61 -1.28
N ALA A 275 11.15 9.49 -1.96
CA ALA A 275 12.61 9.43 -2.02
C ALA A 275 13.22 9.49 -0.61
N THR A 276 12.74 10.41 0.23
CA THR A 276 13.17 10.51 1.64
C THR A 276 12.75 9.28 2.46
N PHE A 277 11.55 8.77 2.19
CA PHE A 277 11.02 7.61 2.92
C PHE A 277 11.78 6.32 2.61
N TYR A 278 12.21 6.09 1.38
CA TYR A 278 12.92 4.87 0.96
C TYR A 278 14.46 5.01 0.93
N ALA A 279 15.00 6.18 1.34
CA ALA A 279 16.43 6.36 1.55
C ALA A 279 16.90 5.59 2.80
#